data_8b972e3d852f7427776803e45612a213
#
_entry.id   8b972e3d852f7427776803e45612a213
#
_cell.length_a   1.000
_cell.length_b   1.000
_cell.length_c   1.000
_cell.angle_alpha   90.00
_cell.angle_beta   90.00
_cell.angle_gamma   90.00
#
_symmetry.space_group_name_H-M   'P 1'
#
loop_
_entity.id
_entity.type
_entity.pdbx_description
1 polymer ?
#
loop_
_entity_poly.entity_id
_entity_poly.type
_entity_poly.pdbx_seq_one_letter_code
_entity_poly.pdbx_strand_id
1 'polypeptide(L)'
;PMMCASLLRGKAEVSLERETRAFSGKTGFIGFIERLFGGIGLRWGHMLDSLRDAYVRSLNVVLRHRRLTMFVFVLVLAGNVWLYIVIPKGFFPQQDTGMIMGGIRMDQSLSFQASERKLRHIQSIIRNDPAVSKVSSHMAGGRGSSGIFITLKPLGERGVSAQQVIDRLRPKLLSVPGAQIFLQPDQDLRMGGRSSRSQYQYTLQGDSISDLRVWGQKLKDALSKNSVLTDVDSDLEERGLETMLTANRDLMSRYGVTMKEFDNALGLAFGETQADTIYHARNQYKVVLEYDSPWLQAPESLEKVHLPGRDGLVPLKSVADIGPGFSALSVNHQGQFAAVTISFNLAKGHSLSEAQTIIEDTCASLGIPENIFGSFQGNAKLFADTIKTE
;
A
#
# COMPACT_ATOMS: atom_id res chain seq x y z
N PRO A 1 28.84 30.71 29.05
CA PRO A 1 29.04 30.92 30.53
C PRO A 1 29.26 32.39 30.89
N MET A 2 30.03 33.15 30.18
CA MET A 2 30.30 34.57 30.48
C MET A 2 29.07 35.50 30.41
N MET A 3 28.18 35.29 29.45
CA MET A 3 26.92 36.09 29.34
C MET A 3 25.95 35.84 30.49
N CYS A 4 25.83 34.59 30.99
CA CYS A 4 24.98 34.27 32.13
C CYS A 4 25.52 34.89 33.43
N ALA A 5 26.83 34.93 33.65
CA ALA A 5 27.44 35.53 34.82
C ALA A 5 27.27 37.06 34.89
N SER A 6 27.17 37.73 33.72
CA SER A 6 26.91 39.15 33.67
C SER A 6 25.40 39.53 33.83
N LEU A 7 24.52 38.59 33.53
CA LEU A 7 23.06 38.76 33.62
C LEU A 7 22.48 38.36 34.99
N LEU A 8 23.16 37.42 35.71
CA LEU A 8 22.73 36.89 37.00
C LEU A 8 23.57 37.44 38.16
N ARG A 9 23.66 38.74 38.31
CA ARG A 9 24.27 39.34 39.50
C ARG A 9 23.34 39.24 40.72
N GLY A 10 23.89 38.87 41.85
CA GLY A 10 23.15 38.66 43.10
C GLY A 10 22.44 39.95 43.57
N LYS A 11 21.32 39.80 44.22
CA LYS A 11 20.48 40.94 44.74
C LYS A 11 21.25 41.96 45.57
N ALA A 12 22.32 41.56 46.28
CA ALA A 12 23.17 42.43 47.07
C ALA A 12 24.08 43.36 46.25
N GLU A 13 24.62 42.90 45.12
CA GLU A 13 25.43 43.73 44.23
C GLU A 13 24.57 44.77 43.45
N VAL A 14 23.35 44.40 43.10
CA VAL A 14 22.40 45.31 42.42
C VAL A 14 21.94 46.43 43.28
N SER A 15 21.87 46.28 44.61
CA SER A 15 21.51 47.38 45.55
C SER A 15 22.65 48.39 45.72
N LEU A 16 23.90 47.93 45.79
CA LEU A 16 25.10 48.79 45.87
C LEU A 16 25.38 49.57 44.56
N GLU A 17 25.17 48.93 43.39
CA GLU A 17 25.27 49.64 42.12
C GLU A 17 24.13 50.65 41.89
N ARG A 18 22.96 50.49 42.48
CA ARG A 18 21.86 51.48 42.41
C ARG A 18 22.20 52.77 43.18
N GLU A 19 22.86 52.69 44.31
CA GLU A 19 23.30 53.84 45.07
C GLU A 19 24.43 54.60 44.39
N THR A 20 25.33 53.92 43.70
CA THR A 20 26.44 54.56 42.95
C THR A 20 26.00 55.13 41.61
N ARG A 21 24.96 54.58 40.94
CA ARG A 21 24.42 55.09 39.66
C ARG A 21 23.46 56.28 39.80
N ALA A 22 22.96 56.55 40.97
CA ALA A 22 22.17 57.76 41.21
C ALA A 22 22.92 59.05 40.99
N PHE A 23 24.28 59.02 40.87
CA PHE A 23 25.15 60.17 40.67
C PHE A 23 25.71 60.33 39.26
N SER A 24 25.40 59.46 38.28
CA SER A 24 25.91 59.61 36.92
C SER A 24 24.76 59.76 35.92
N GLY A 25 24.45 61.03 35.61
CA GLY A 25 23.49 61.43 34.57
C GLY A 25 23.94 61.02 33.16
N LYS A 26 23.59 59.87 32.70
CA LYS A 26 23.72 59.49 31.28
C LYS A 26 22.38 59.72 30.58
N THR A 27 22.27 60.83 29.91
CA THR A 27 21.21 61.15 28.95
C THR A 27 21.65 60.68 27.59
N GLY A 28 21.02 59.62 27.04
CA GLY A 28 21.28 59.12 25.72
C GLY A 28 20.59 57.81 25.44
N PHE A 29 20.61 57.35 24.19
CA PHE A 29 20.02 56.11 23.68
C PHE A 29 20.38 54.86 24.50
N ILE A 30 21.57 54.81 25.08
CA ILE A 30 22.03 53.74 25.99
C ILE A 30 21.20 53.72 27.28
N GLY A 31 20.82 54.88 27.86
CA GLY A 31 19.97 54.93 29.05
C GLY A 31 18.53 54.49 28.79
N PHE A 32 18.04 54.61 27.56
CA PHE A 32 16.72 54.09 27.15
C PHE A 32 16.73 52.56 27.06
N ILE A 33 17.78 52.00 26.46
CA ILE A 33 17.97 50.53 26.36
C ILE A 33 18.13 49.90 27.77
N GLU A 34 18.92 50.51 28.65
CA GLU A 34 19.08 50.02 30.04
C GLU A 34 17.77 50.07 30.84
N ARG A 35 16.90 51.06 30.64
CA ARG A 35 15.57 51.12 31.27
C ARG A 35 14.61 50.08 30.69
N LEU A 36 14.66 49.86 29.37
CA LEU A 36 13.82 48.85 28.72
C LEU A 36 14.17 47.43 29.18
N PHE A 37 15.47 47.08 29.14
CA PHE A 37 15.96 45.79 29.61
C PHE A 37 15.87 45.62 31.13
N GLY A 38 16.08 46.69 31.90
CA GLY A 38 15.90 46.69 33.34
C GLY A 38 14.43 46.45 33.75
N GLY A 39 13.47 47.06 33.02
CA GLY A 39 12.05 46.84 33.25
C GLY A 39 11.57 45.42 32.90
N ILE A 40 12.11 44.86 31.82
CA ILE A 40 11.87 43.48 31.42
C ILE A 40 12.50 42.53 32.45
N GLY A 41 13.73 42.73 32.85
CA GLY A 41 14.43 41.93 33.87
C GLY A 41 13.71 41.92 35.22
N LEU A 42 13.14 43.05 35.67
CA LEU A 42 12.36 43.10 36.90
C LEU A 42 11.03 42.34 36.78
N ARG A 43 10.33 42.43 35.65
CA ARG A 43 9.10 41.64 35.40
C ARG A 43 9.38 40.13 35.35
N TRP A 44 10.45 39.74 34.70
CA TRP A 44 10.90 38.32 34.70
C TRP A 44 11.31 37.88 36.09
N GLY A 45 11.99 38.72 36.87
CA GLY A 45 12.33 38.40 38.26
C GLY A 45 11.09 38.17 39.12
N HIS A 46 10.08 39.03 39.06
CA HIS A 46 8.81 38.83 39.76
C HIS A 46 8.02 37.59 39.30
N MET A 47 8.04 37.31 38.00
CA MET A 47 7.42 36.10 37.47
C MET A 47 8.12 34.83 37.96
N LEU A 48 9.45 34.82 38.00
CA LEU A 48 10.23 33.71 38.53
C LEU A 48 10.05 33.54 40.05
N ASP A 49 10.03 34.65 40.81
CA ASP A 49 9.75 34.58 42.26
C ASP A 49 8.32 34.08 42.53
N SER A 50 7.31 34.52 41.74
CA SER A 50 5.93 34.00 41.79
C SER A 50 5.83 32.52 41.49
N LEU A 51 6.52 32.05 40.43
CA LEU A 51 6.61 30.64 40.08
C LEU A 51 7.27 29.80 41.19
N ARG A 52 8.39 30.31 41.74
CA ARG A 52 9.06 29.69 42.87
C ARG A 52 8.15 29.55 44.10
N ASP A 53 7.42 30.61 44.45
CA ASP A 53 6.54 30.62 45.62
C ASP A 53 5.32 29.71 45.37
N ALA A 54 4.83 29.62 44.17
CA ALA A 54 3.79 28.66 43.78
C ALA A 54 4.32 27.20 43.90
N TYR A 55 5.54 26.95 43.41
CA TYR A 55 6.19 25.65 43.52
C TYR A 55 6.39 25.24 45.00
N VAL A 56 6.93 26.12 45.84
CA VAL A 56 7.14 25.83 47.25
C VAL A 56 5.81 25.57 48.00
N ARG A 57 4.76 26.30 47.64
CA ARG A 57 3.42 26.03 48.18
C ARG A 57 2.90 24.66 47.78
N SER A 58 2.99 24.33 46.50
CA SER A 58 2.53 23.02 45.99
C SER A 58 3.35 21.87 46.63
N LEU A 59 4.69 22.04 46.71
CA LEU A 59 5.58 21.06 47.32
C LEU A 59 5.22 20.82 48.80
N ASN A 60 4.94 21.87 49.58
CA ASN A 60 4.52 21.75 50.97
C ASN A 60 3.20 21.00 51.13
N VAL A 61 2.22 21.19 50.24
CA VAL A 61 0.96 20.45 50.22
C VAL A 61 1.22 18.96 49.94
N VAL A 62 2.03 18.66 48.95
CA VAL A 62 2.42 17.27 48.56
C VAL A 62 3.11 16.54 49.75
N LEU A 63 4.08 17.21 50.40
CA LEU A 63 4.81 16.65 51.51
C LEU A 63 3.95 16.51 52.76
N ARG A 64 2.99 17.40 52.98
CA ARG A 64 2.04 17.33 54.11
C ARG A 64 1.08 16.16 53.95
N HIS A 65 0.65 15.84 52.72
CA HIS A 65 -0.32 14.77 52.42
C HIS A 65 0.32 13.56 51.73
N ARG A 66 1.44 13.04 52.28
CA ARG A 66 2.24 11.95 51.70
C ARG A 66 1.42 10.73 51.26
N ARG A 67 0.42 10.31 52.08
CA ARG A 67 -0.44 9.15 51.77
C ARG A 67 -1.33 9.41 50.55
N LEU A 68 -1.90 10.61 50.47
CA LEU A 68 -2.71 11.01 49.31
C LEU A 68 -1.87 11.10 48.05
N THR A 69 -0.68 11.66 48.14
CA THR A 69 0.26 11.75 47.01
C THR A 69 0.67 10.39 46.50
N MET A 70 0.99 9.45 47.42
CA MET A 70 1.29 8.05 47.03
C MET A 70 0.10 7.37 46.37
N PHE A 71 -1.13 7.61 46.89
CA PHE A 71 -2.35 7.06 46.29
C PHE A 71 -2.55 7.59 44.86
N VAL A 72 -2.43 8.90 44.66
CA VAL A 72 -2.52 9.52 43.31
C VAL A 72 -1.44 8.99 42.39
N PHE A 73 -0.20 8.84 42.88
CA PHE A 73 0.90 8.26 42.10
C PHE A 73 0.57 6.84 41.63
N VAL A 74 0.11 5.97 42.53
CA VAL A 74 -0.27 4.58 42.19
C VAL A 74 -1.45 4.57 41.21
N LEU A 75 -2.42 5.45 41.38
CA LEU A 75 -3.58 5.57 40.49
C LEU A 75 -3.17 6.02 39.11
N VAL A 76 -2.25 6.97 38.96
CA VAL A 76 -1.69 7.41 37.69
C VAL A 76 -0.90 6.28 37.03
N LEU A 77 -0.11 5.54 37.79
CA LEU A 77 0.66 4.40 37.29
C LEU A 77 -0.27 3.28 36.79
N ALA A 78 -1.30 2.94 37.57
CA ALA A 78 -2.31 1.98 37.15
C ALA A 78 -3.10 2.45 35.91
N GLY A 79 -3.42 3.75 35.85
CA GLY A 79 -4.05 4.38 34.68
C GLY A 79 -3.16 4.32 33.43
N ASN A 80 -1.86 4.53 33.56
CA ASN A 80 -0.93 4.39 32.45
C ASN A 80 -0.86 2.94 31.91
N VAL A 81 -0.77 1.96 32.82
CA VAL A 81 -0.78 0.54 32.43
C VAL A 81 -2.11 0.18 31.77
N TRP A 82 -3.22 0.63 32.30
CA TRP A 82 -4.53 0.40 31.73
C TRP A 82 -4.66 1.04 30.34
N LEU A 83 -4.24 2.30 30.16
CA LEU A 83 -4.22 2.98 28.87
C LEU A 83 -3.31 2.29 27.87
N TYR A 84 -2.14 1.82 28.30
CA TYR A 84 -1.20 1.08 27.45
C TYR A 84 -1.82 -0.20 26.87
N ILE A 85 -2.66 -0.88 27.67
CA ILE A 85 -3.35 -2.11 27.24
C ILE A 85 -4.53 -1.79 26.30
N VAL A 86 -5.30 -0.73 26.61
CA VAL A 86 -6.56 -0.43 25.90
C VAL A 86 -6.38 0.39 24.63
N ILE A 87 -5.33 1.22 24.55
CA ILE A 87 -5.11 2.06 23.35
C ILE A 87 -4.76 1.18 22.15
N PRO A 88 -5.52 1.28 21.04
CA PRO A 88 -5.20 0.56 19.81
C PRO A 88 -3.84 1.02 19.28
N LYS A 89 -2.93 0.06 19.10
CA LYS A 89 -1.56 0.34 18.65
C LYS A 89 -1.53 0.36 17.12
N GLY A 90 -1.28 1.53 16.54
CA GLY A 90 -1.07 1.74 15.11
C GLY A 90 0.35 2.28 14.86
N PHE A 91 1.01 1.84 13.79
CA PHE A 91 2.40 2.22 13.50
C PHE A 91 2.52 3.60 12.86
N PHE A 92 1.66 3.89 11.87
CA PHE A 92 1.59 5.20 11.23
C PHE A 92 0.14 5.70 11.11
N PRO A 93 -0.11 6.97 11.44
CA PRO A 93 -1.40 7.58 11.13
C PRO A 93 -1.56 7.70 9.62
N GLN A 94 -2.77 7.42 9.13
CA GLN A 94 -3.09 7.61 7.71
C GLN A 94 -3.03 9.08 7.36
N GLN A 95 -2.22 9.41 6.36
CA GLN A 95 -2.10 10.76 5.83
C GLN A 95 -3.14 10.99 4.74
N ASP A 96 -3.65 12.21 4.65
CA ASP A 96 -4.51 12.66 3.55
C ASP A 96 -3.70 13.54 2.59
N THR A 97 -3.04 12.91 1.64
CA THR A 97 -2.24 13.56 0.59
C THR A 97 -3.08 14.18 -0.52
N GLY A 98 -4.41 13.99 -0.49
CA GLY A 98 -5.29 14.38 -1.59
C GLY A 98 -5.22 13.44 -2.79
N MET A 99 -4.52 12.31 -2.65
CA MET A 99 -4.42 11.29 -3.68
C MET A 99 -4.97 9.95 -3.17
N ILE A 100 -5.72 9.28 -4.04
CA ILE A 100 -6.18 7.90 -3.83
C ILE A 100 -5.60 7.06 -4.96
N MET A 101 -5.03 5.94 -4.62
CA MET A 101 -4.61 4.95 -5.58
C MET A 101 -5.39 3.66 -5.39
N GLY A 102 -5.50 2.91 -6.45
CA GLY A 102 -6.22 1.66 -6.40
C GLY A 102 -5.84 0.70 -7.50
N GLY A 103 -6.29 -0.52 -7.31
CA GLY A 103 -6.23 -1.59 -8.30
C GLY A 103 -7.64 -2.03 -8.68
N ILE A 104 -7.80 -2.37 -9.94
CA ILE A 104 -9.03 -2.96 -10.46
C ILE A 104 -8.65 -4.35 -10.96
N ARG A 105 -9.24 -5.38 -10.37
CA ARG A 105 -9.18 -6.75 -10.87
C ARG A 105 -10.48 -7.03 -11.62
N MET A 106 -10.35 -7.30 -12.89
CA MET A 106 -11.46 -7.76 -13.72
C MET A 106 -11.46 -9.28 -13.77
N ASP A 107 -12.60 -9.86 -14.10
CA ASP A 107 -12.70 -11.30 -14.35
C ASP A 107 -11.70 -11.66 -15.46
N GLN A 108 -10.87 -12.68 -15.19
CA GLN A 108 -9.79 -13.10 -16.07
C GLN A 108 -10.30 -13.70 -17.41
N SER A 109 -11.59 -14.05 -17.48
CA SER A 109 -12.27 -14.53 -18.69
C SER A 109 -12.68 -13.41 -19.65
N LEU A 110 -12.58 -12.13 -19.25
CA LEU A 110 -13.00 -11.01 -20.07
C LEU A 110 -11.96 -10.68 -21.16
N SER A 111 -12.47 -10.41 -22.36
CA SER A 111 -11.62 -9.87 -23.43
C SER A 111 -11.12 -8.47 -23.07
N PHE A 112 -10.03 -8.04 -23.73
CA PHE A 112 -9.47 -6.70 -23.53
C PHE A 112 -10.54 -5.60 -23.74
N GLN A 113 -11.33 -5.70 -24.81
CA GLN A 113 -12.37 -4.71 -25.14
C GLN A 113 -13.50 -4.67 -24.09
N ALA A 114 -13.88 -5.84 -23.54
CA ALA A 114 -14.87 -5.89 -22.46
C ALA A 114 -14.30 -5.27 -21.16
N SER A 115 -13.04 -5.53 -20.87
CA SER A 115 -12.32 -4.96 -19.74
C SER A 115 -12.18 -3.43 -19.86
N GLU A 116 -11.86 -2.93 -21.06
CA GLU A 116 -11.78 -1.50 -21.34
C GLU A 116 -13.13 -0.80 -21.13
N ARG A 117 -14.23 -1.36 -21.64
CA ARG A 117 -15.56 -0.79 -21.43
C ARG A 117 -15.92 -0.70 -19.95
N LYS A 118 -15.60 -1.75 -19.16
CA LYS A 118 -15.81 -1.75 -17.71
C LYS A 118 -14.94 -0.70 -17.01
N LEU A 119 -13.67 -0.58 -17.41
CA LEU A 119 -12.77 0.43 -16.86
C LEU A 119 -13.30 1.85 -17.10
N ARG A 120 -13.76 2.14 -18.31
CA ARG A 120 -14.38 3.44 -18.64
C ARG A 120 -15.64 3.71 -17.81
N HIS A 121 -16.44 2.68 -17.55
CA HIS A 121 -17.63 2.79 -16.69
C HIS A 121 -17.23 3.10 -15.23
N ILE A 122 -16.24 2.40 -14.69
CA ILE A 122 -15.68 2.65 -13.34
C ILE A 122 -15.14 4.07 -13.23
N GLN A 123 -14.37 4.52 -14.22
CA GLN A 123 -13.89 5.91 -14.28
C GLN A 123 -15.01 6.93 -14.26
N SER A 124 -16.12 6.67 -14.96
CA SER A 124 -17.27 7.57 -14.99
C SER A 124 -17.93 7.69 -13.61
N ILE A 125 -18.08 6.56 -12.88
CA ILE A 125 -18.61 6.55 -11.52
C ILE A 125 -17.75 7.40 -10.58
N ILE A 126 -16.42 7.24 -10.66
CA ILE A 126 -15.49 7.96 -9.80
C ILE A 126 -15.45 9.46 -10.15
N ARG A 127 -15.44 9.80 -11.43
CA ARG A 127 -15.41 11.19 -11.90
C ARG A 127 -16.65 11.98 -11.49
N ASN A 128 -17.78 11.33 -11.32
CA ASN A 128 -19.03 11.95 -10.89
C ASN A 128 -19.05 12.30 -9.38
N ASP A 129 -18.02 11.93 -8.62
CA ASP A 129 -17.93 12.34 -7.22
C ASP A 129 -17.45 13.79 -7.11
N PRO A 130 -18.14 14.68 -6.34
CA PRO A 130 -17.82 16.10 -6.25
C PRO A 130 -16.45 16.41 -5.66
N ALA A 131 -15.85 15.50 -4.88
CA ALA A 131 -14.54 15.67 -4.29
C ALA A 131 -13.40 15.31 -5.25
N VAL A 132 -13.69 14.67 -6.40
CA VAL A 132 -12.69 14.22 -7.37
C VAL A 132 -12.35 15.34 -8.35
N SER A 133 -11.06 15.57 -8.56
CA SER A 133 -10.55 16.52 -9.55
C SER A 133 -10.16 15.82 -10.85
N LYS A 134 -9.37 14.74 -10.76
CA LYS A 134 -8.85 14.00 -11.92
C LYS A 134 -8.85 12.50 -11.64
N VAL A 135 -9.08 11.72 -12.69
CA VAL A 135 -8.98 10.25 -12.67
C VAL A 135 -8.08 9.82 -13.81
N SER A 136 -7.06 9.06 -13.52
CA SER A 136 -6.19 8.41 -14.48
C SER A 136 -6.19 6.91 -14.23
N SER A 137 -6.22 6.11 -15.27
CA SER A 137 -6.08 4.66 -15.16
C SER A 137 -5.28 4.11 -16.32
N HIS A 138 -4.64 2.98 -16.08
CA HIS A 138 -3.94 2.22 -17.11
C HIS A 138 -4.31 0.74 -16.99
N MET A 139 -4.36 0.07 -18.12
CA MET A 139 -4.50 -1.38 -18.17
C MET A 139 -3.12 -1.99 -18.37
N ALA A 140 -2.75 -2.91 -17.48
CA ALA A 140 -1.57 -3.75 -17.71
C ALA A 140 -1.96 -4.81 -18.75
N GLY A 141 -1.26 -4.80 -19.88
CA GLY A 141 -1.61 -5.62 -21.04
C GLY A 141 -1.84 -7.09 -20.68
N GLY A 142 -3.01 -7.60 -21.04
CA GLY A 142 -3.35 -9.03 -21.03
C GLY A 142 -3.64 -9.70 -19.67
N ARG A 143 -3.48 -9.00 -18.53
CA ARG A 143 -3.56 -9.64 -17.19
C ARG A 143 -4.81 -9.31 -16.37
N GLY A 144 -5.84 -8.70 -16.97
CA GLY A 144 -7.10 -8.38 -16.27
C GLY A 144 -6.95 -7.42 -15.05
N SER A 145 -5.75 -6.90 -14.79
CA SER A 145 -5.49 -5.95 -13.72
C SER A 145 -5.23 -4.56 -14.28
N SER A 146 -5.82 -3.56 -13.65
CA SER A 146 -5.67 -2.15 -14.03
C SER A 146 -5.33 -1.33 -12.80
N GLY A 147 -4.45 -0.35 -12.96
CA GLY A 147 -4.19 0.65 -11.94
C GLY A 147 -5.11 1.85 -12.11
N ILE A 148 -5.53 2.45 -11.00
CA ILE A 148 -6.28 3.69 -10.99
C ILE A 148 -5.68 4.69 -10.01
N PHE A 149 -5.56 5.93 -10.45
CA PHE A 149 -5.07 7.05 -9.66
C PHE A 149 -6.11 8.16 -9.69
N ILE A 150 -6.51 8.61 -8.51
CA ILE A 150 -7.55 9.61 -8.33
C ILE A 150 -6.92 10.78 -7.59
N THR A 151 -6.97 11.96 -8.21
CA THR A 151 -6.57 13.20 -7.57
C THR A 151 -7.82 13.89 -7.04
N LEU A 152 -7.84 14.18 -5.75
CA LEU A 152 -8.93 14.89 -5.09
C LEU A 152 -8.71 16.40 -5.18
N LYS A 153 -9.78 17.17 -5.01
CA LYS A 153 -9.71 18.61 -4.81
C LYS A 153 -9.00 18.92 -3.48
N PRO A 154 -8.44 20.10 -3.31
CA PRO A 154 -7.85 20.54 -2.04
C PRO A 154 -8.83 20.33 -0.88
N LEU A 155 -8.30 19.98 0.31
CA LEU A 155 -9.11 19.62 1.48
C LEU A 155 -10.11 20.75 1.87
N GLY A 156 -9.70 22.01 1.71
CA GLY A 156 -10.55 23.18 1.98
C GLY A 156 -11.78 23.30 1.04
N GLU A 157 -11.68 22.77 -0.20
CA GLU A 157 -12.79 22.79 -1.16
C GLU A 157 -13.71 21.57 -1.02
N ARG A 158 -13.14 20.40 -0.72
CA ARG A 158 -13.91 19.14 -0.66
C ARG A 158 -14.55 18.89 0.70
N GLY A 159 -14.00 19.44 1.80
CA GLY A 159 -14.54 19.31 3.16
C GLY A 159 -14.61 17.90 3.75
N VAL A 160 -14.09 16.89 3.03
CA VAL A 160 -14.13 15.47 3.40
C VAL A 160 -12.75 14.86 3.23
N SER A 161 -12.39 13.89 4.08
CA SER A 161 -11.11 13.18 3.97
C SER A 161 -11.07 12.20 2.80
N ALA A 162 -9.86 11.81 2.36
CA ALA A 162 -9.69 10.80 1.31
C ALA A 162 -10.37 9.48 1.69
N GLN A 163 -10.30 9.08 2.97
CA GLN A 163 -10.98 7.87 3.45
C GLN A 163 -12.51 7.97 3.34
N GLN A 164 -13.08 9.13 3.67
CA GLN A 164 -14.53 9.34 3.53
C GLN A 164 -15.00 9.30 2.06
N VAL A 165 -14.14 9.77 1.14
CA VAL A 165 -14.41 9.63 -0.31
C VAL A 165 -14.42 8.16 -0.72
N ILE A 166 -13.44 7.37 -0.26
CA ILE A 166 -13.38 5.93 -0.51
C ILE A 166 -14.63 5.23 0.04
N ASP A 167 -15.01 5.51 1.28
CA ASP A 167 -16.18 4.90 1.93
C ASP A 167 -17.48 5.19 1.14
N ARG A 168 -17.60 6.39 0.56
CA ARG A 168 -18.74 6.79 -0.29
C ARG A 168 -18.72 6.16 -1.68
N LEU A 169 -17.53 5.96 -2.26
CA LEU A 169 -17.37 5.31 -3.56
C LEU A 169 -17.54 3.80 -3.49
N ARG A 170 -17.14 3.17 -2.39
CA ARG A 170 -17.15 1.71 -2.20
C ARG A 170 -18.48 1.05 -2.59
N PRO A 171 -19.66 1.46 -2.07
CA PRO A 171 -20.92 0.81 -2.44
C PRO A 171 -21.27 0.96 -3.92
N LYS A 172 -20.91 2.09 -4.54
CA LYS A 172 -21.16 2.33 -5.97
C LYS A 172 -20.24 1.46 -6.85
N LEU A 173 -19.04 1.21 -6.41
CA LEU A 173 -18.06 0.41 -7.15
C LEU A 173 -18.31 -1.10 -6.98
N LEU A 174 -18.79 -1.53 -5.82
CA LEU A 174 -19.21 -2.92 -5.59
C LEU A 174 -20.40 -3.34 -6.46
N SER A 175 -21.19 -2.40 -6.97
CA SER A 175 -22.30 -2.71 -7.87
C SER A 175 -21.87 -3.05 -9.31
N VAL A 176 -20.59 -2.90 -9.65
CA VAL A 176 -20.06 -3.23 -11.00
C VAL A 176 -19.75 -4.73 -11.08
N PRO A 177 -20.54 -5.53 -11.81
CA PRO A 177 -20.36 -6.97 -11.85
C PRO A 177 -19.09 -7.37 -12.59
N GLY A 178 -18.38 -8.39 -12.08
CA GLY A 178 -17.16 -8.94 -12.68
C GLY A 178 -15.95 -7.98 -12.63
N ALA A 179 -15.96 -7.03 -11.67
CA ALA A 179 -14.79 -6.23 -11.32
C ALA A 179 -14.69 -6.10 -9.81
N GLN A 180 -13.49 -6.27 -9.28
CA GLN A 180 -13.14 -5.99 -7.89
C GLN A 180 -12.24 -4.75 -7.86
N ILE A 181 -12.64 -3.76 -7.07
CA ILE A 181 -11.98 -2.46 -7.04
C ILE A 181 -11.49 -2.21 -5.62
N PHE A 182 -10.20 -1.95 -5.49
CA PHE A 182 -9.52 -1.69 -4.24
C PHE A 182 -9.01 -0.25 -4.27
N LEU A 183 -9.44 0.56 -3.32
CA LEU A 183 -9.02 1.95 -3.18
C LEU A 183 -8.37 2.15 -1.83
N GLN A 184 -7.27 2.89 -1.81
CA GLN A 184 -6.58 3.28 -0.58
C GLN A 184 -6.04 4.72 -0.73
N PRO A 185 -5.98 5.51 0.36
CA PRO A 185 -5.30 6.80 0.34
C PRO A 185 -3.82 6.57 0.04
N ASP A 186 -3.25 7.38 -0.83
CA ASP A 186 -1.82 7.32 -1.11
C ASP A 186 -1.02 7.84 0.08
N GLN A 187 0.01 7.11 0.47
CA GLN A 187 0.87 7.43 1.61
C GLN A 187 2.26 7.79 1.12
N ASP A 188 2.84 8.88 1.64
CA ASP A 188 4.19 9.32 1.29
C ASP A 188 5.26 8.30 1.71
N LEU A 189 5.00 7.59 2.83
CA LEU A 189 5.91 6.57 3.33
C LEU A 189 5.35 5.18 3.06
N ARG A 190 6.05 4.43 2.22
CA ARG A 190 5.83 3.00 1.96
C ARG A 190 7.10 2.25 2.32
N MET A 191 7.02 1.43 3.35
CA MET A 191 8.18 0.68 3.82
C MET A 191 8.09 -0.78 3.40
N GLY A 192 8.78 -1.10 2.30
CA GLY A 192 8.92 -2.49 1.82
C GLY A 192 7.60 -3.12 1.36
N GLY A 193 7.62 -4.44 1.23
CA GLY A 193 6.48 -5.21 0.73
C GLY A 193 6.39 -5.23 -0.79
N ARG A 194 5.48 -6.06 -1.29
CA ARG A 194 5.18 -6.17 -2.73
C ARG A 194 4.14 -5.11 -3.11
N SER A 195 4.10 -4.74 -4.37
CA SER A 195 2.98 -3.93 -4.87
C SER A 195 1.68 -4.69 -4.63
N SER A 196 0.85 -4.20 -3.72
CA SER A 196 -0.43 -4.81 -3.37
C SER A 196 -1.56 -3.80 -3.45
N ARG A 197 -2.76 -4.32 -3.48
CA ARG A 197 -4.00 -3.54 -3.59
C ARG A 197 -4.50 -3.04 -2.25
N SER A 198 -3.99 -3.62 -1.15
CA SER A 198 -4.33 -3.28 0.23
C SER A 198 -3.09 -2.87 1.00
N GLN A 199 -3.30 -2.18 2.11
CA GLN A 199 -2.24 -1.54 2.89
C GLN A 199 -1.32 -2.54 3.60
N TYR A 200 -1.86 -3.67 4.05
CA TYR A 200 -1.14 -4.68 4.83
C TYR A 200 -1.03 -5.99 4.06
N GLN A 201 0.03 -6.73 4.35
CA GLN A 201 0.37 -7.95 3.62
C GLN A 201 0.82 -9.05 4.57
N TYR A 202 0.31 -10.26 4.32
CA TYR A 202 0.78 -11.49 4.93
C TYR A 202 1.14 -12.48 3.85
N THR A 203 2.37 -12.98 3.83
CA THR A 203 2.89 -13.84 2.76
C THR A 203 3.13 -15.24 3.30
N LEU A 204 2.54 -16.21 2.63
CA LEU A 204 2.86 -17.63 2.77
C LEU A 204 3.99 -18.00 1.81
N GLN A 205 4.96 -18.72 2.27
CA GLN A 205 6.12 -19.20 1.50
C GLN A 205 6.26 -20.70 1.68
N GLY A 206 6.66 -21.41 0.64
CA GLY A 206 6.89 -22.86 0.71
C GLY A 206 7.52 -23.40 -0.56
N ASP A 207 7.94 -24.65 -0.51
CA ASP A 207 8.60 -25.33 -1.64
C ASP A 207 7.62 -25.76 -2.73
N SER A 208 6.38 -26.11 -2.34
CA SER A 208 5.35 -26.62 -3.23
C SER A 208 4.34 -25.54 -3.60
N ILE A 209 4.29 -25.17 -4.88
CA ILE A 209 3.30 -24.21 -5.41
C ILE A 209 1.87 -24.76 -5.26
N SER A 210 1.67 -26.06 -5.46
CA SER A 210 0.37 -26.72 -5.33
C SER A 210 -0.20 -26.61 -3.92
N ASP A 211 0.63 -26.80 -2.90
CA ASP A 211 0.22 -26.70 -1.51
C ASP A 211 -0.07 -25.23 -1.13
N LEU A 212 0.81 -24.32 -1.57
CA LEU A 212 0.60 -22.89 -1.37
C LEU A 212 -0.71 -22.40 -1.98
N ARG A 213 -1.12 -22.92 -3.12
CA ARG A 213 -2.41 -22.60 -3.75
C ARG A 213 -3.57 -23.02 -2.88
N VAL A 214 -3.56 -24.28 -2.42
CA VAL A 214 -4.64 -24.81 -1.59
C VAL A 214 -4.74 -24.05 -0.26
N TRP A 215 -3.62 -23.86 0.43
CA TRP A 215 -3.61 -23.21 1.74
C TRP A 215 -3.80 -21.70 1.65
N GLY A 216 -3.25 -21.04 0.63
CA GLY A 216 -3.46 -19.63 0.37
C GLY A 216 -4.93 -19.30 0.11
N GLN A 217 -5.63 -20.13 -0.67
CA GLN A 217 -7.07 -19.94 -0.90
C GLN A 217 -7.89 -20.19 0.37
N LYS A 218 -7.60 -21.26 1.13
CA LYS A 218 -8.27 -21.55 2.40
C LYS A 218 -8.10 -20.40 3.41
N LEU A 219 -6.87 -19.89 3.53
CA LEU A 219 -6.58 -18.77 4.43
C LEU A 219 -7.31 -17.49 3.99
N LYS A 220 -7.26 -17.14 2.71
CA LYS A 220 -8.01 -16.03 2.15
C LYS A 220 -9.51 -16.11 2.48
N ASP A 221 -10.13 -17.29 2.23
CA ASP A 221 -11.56 -17.50 2.44
C ASP A 221 -11.93 -17.42 3.93
N ALA A 222 -11.05 -17.88 4.83
CA ALA A 222 -11.24 -17.77 6.27
C ALA A 222 -11.13 -16.30 6.74
N LEU A 223 -10.09 -15.60 6.30
CA LEU A 223 -9.86 -14.18 6.66
C LEU A 223 -10.95 -13.26 6.10
N SER A 224 -11.49 -13.55 4.91
CA SER A 224 -12.56 -12.75 4.29
C SER A 224 -13.88 -12.76 5.07
N LYS A 225 -14.07 -13.74 5.96
CA LYS A 225 -15.27 -13.84 6.83
C LYS A 225 -15.15 -13.03 8.11
N ASN A 226 -13.95 -12.52 8.42
CA ASN A 226 -13.72 -11.76 9.64
C ASN A 226 -14.08 -10.29 9.44
N SER A 227 -14.83 -9.71 10.37
CA SER A 227 -15.31 -8.32 10.32
C SER A 227 -14.23 -7.26 10.56
N VAL A 228 -13.10 -7.66 11.17
CA VAL A 228 -11.95 -6.78 11.42
C VAL A 228 -11.14 -6.50 10.16
N LEU A 229 -11.13 -7.46 9.22
CA LEU A 229 -10.39 -7.38 7.97
C LEU A 229 -11.32 -6.99 6.82
N THR A 230 -10.87 -6.05 6.02
CA THR A 230 -11.59 -5.61 4.81
C THR A 230 -10.69 -5.73 3.59
N ASP A 231 -11.29 -5.81 2.41
CA ASP A 231 -10.57 -5.89 1.14
C ASP A 231 -9.50 -7.00 1.11
N VAL A 232 -9.85 -8.16 1.72
CA VAL A 232 -8.96 -9.33 1.73
C VAL A 232 -8.85 -9.88 0.32
N ASP A 233 -7.64 -9.89 -0.20
CA ASP A 233 -7.33 -10.37 -1.54
C ASP A 233 -6.02 -11.18 -1.56
N SER A 234 -5.87 -12.03 -2.57
CA SER A 234 -4.68 -12.85 -2.78
C SER A 234 -4.07 -12.55 -4.14
N ASP A 235 -2.78 -12.64 -4.24
CA ASP A 235 -2.05 -12.56 -5.50
C ASP A 235 -2.05 -13.86 -6.32
N LEU A 236 -2.84 -14.84 -5.91
CA LEU A 236 -3.11 -16.05 -6.69
C LEU A 236 -3.96 -15.70 -7.92
N GLU A 237 -3.36 -15.77 -9.10
CA GLU A 237 -4.00 -15.51 -10.39
C GLU A 237 -4.01 -16.81 -11.22
N GLU A 238 -5.00 -17.69 -10.98
CA GLU A 238 -5.02 -19.05 -11.52
C GLU A 238 -6.07 -19.30 -12.60
N ARG A 239 -6.94 -18.33 -12.88
CA ARG A 239 -8.08 -18.50 -13.80
C ARG A 239 -7.88 -17.77 -15.12
N GLY A 240 -6.63 -17.64 -15.55
CA GLY A 240 -6.35 -17.13 -16.90
C GLY A 240 -6.89 -18.14 -17.91
N LEU A 241 -7.91 -17.77 -18.68
CA LEU A 241 -8.36 -18.54 -19.83
C LEU A 241 -7.24 -18.56 -20.87
N GLU A 242 -6.85 -19.74 -21.29
CA GLU A 242 -5.92 -19.96 -22.39
C GLU A 242 -6.53 -20.91 -23.40
N THR A 243 -6.06 -20.83 -24.62
CA THR A 243 -6.33 -21.85 -25.62
C THR A 243 -5.17 -22.81 -25.64
N MET A 244 -5.43 -24.03 -25.19
CA MET A 244 -4.43 -25.09 -25.18
C MET A 244 -4.37 -25.78 -26.52
N LEU A 245 -3.16 -25.87 -27.06
CA LEU A 245 -2.86 -26.58 -28.30
C LEU A 245 -2.03 -27.81 -27.96
N THR A 246 -2.58 -28.99 -28.28
CA THR A 246 -1.86 -30.25 -28.11
C THR A 246 -1.49 -30.82 -29.47
N ALA A 247 -0.20 -30.73 -29.81
CA ALA A 247 0.30 -31.20 -31.09
C ALA A 247 0.28 -32.73 -31.15
N ASN A 248 -0.32 -33.29 -32.21
CA ASN A 248 -0.29 -34.74 -32.51
C ASN A 248 0.92 -35.06 -33.39
N ARG A 249 1.98 -35.56 -32.76
CA ARG A 249 3.27 -35.84 -33.42
C ARG A 249 3.17 -36.85 -34.54
N ASP A 250 2.28 -37.83 -34.40
CA ASP A 250 2.09 -38.88 -35.43
C ASP A 250 1.45 -38.32 -36.69
N LEU A 251 0.43 -37.48 -36.53
CA LEU A 251 -0.19 -36.79 -37.66
C LEU A 251 0.77 -35.79 -38.29
N MET A 252 1.51 -35.01 -37.49
CA MET A 252 2.54 -34.10 -38.00
C MET A 252 3.58 -34.85 -38.84
N SER A 253 4.05 -36.01 -38.39
CA SER A 253 5.02 -36.80 -39.17
C SER A 253 4.44 -37.31 -40.49
N ARG A 254 3.17 -37.69 -40.53
CA ARG A 254 2.49 -38.10 -41.76
C ARG A 254 2.40 -36.97 -42.78
N TYR A 255 2.09 -35.77 -42.34
CA TYR A 255 2.02 -34.59 -43.18
C TYR A 255 3.38 -33.95 -43.46
N GLY A 256 4.46 -34.45 -42.85
CA GLY A 256 5.82 -33.92 -43.01
C GLY A 256 6.00 -32.56 -42.33
N VAL A 257 5.22 -32.25 -41.31
CA VAL A 257 5.33 -31.02 -40.51
C VAL A 257 6.24 -31.29 -39.30
N THR A 258 7.23 -30.45 -39.10
CA THR A 258 8.14 -30.49 -37.96
C THR A 258 7.58 -29.66 -36.81
N MET A 259 8.00 -29.95 -35.56
CA MET A 259 7.61 -29.14 -34.39
C MET A 259 8.10 -27.71 -34.53
N LYS A 260 9.26 -27.49 -35.14
CA LYS A 260 9.81 -26.16 -35.44
C LYS A 260 8.90 -25.34 -36.33
N GLU A 261 8.36 -25.94 -37.35
CA GLU A 261 7.42 -25.29 -38.30
C GLU A 261 6.10 -24.99 -37.62
N PHE A 262 5.64 -25.89 -36.74
CA PHE A 262 4.46 -25.69 -35.88
C PHE A 262 4.62 -24.47 -34.98
N ASP A 263 5.72 -24.39 -34.23
CA ASP A 263 6.02 -23.29 -33.31
C ASP A 263 6.22 -21.96 -34.06
N ASN A 264 6.95 -22.00 -35.20
CA ASN A 264 7.15 -20.83 -36.02
C ASN A 264 5.85 -20.25 -36.60
N ALA A 265 4.94 -21.10 -37.07
CA ALA A 265 3.68 -20.64 -37.65
C ALA A 265 2.79 -19.99 -36.56
N LEU A 266 2.74 -20.55 -35.37
CA LEU A 266 2.03 -19.95 -34.23
C LEU A 266 2.68 -18.64 -33.79
N GLY A 267 4.00 -18.59 -33.72
CA GLY A 267 4.75 -17.39 -33.38
C GLY A 267 4.54 -16.26 -34.38
N LEU A 268 4.48 -16.59 -35.68
CA LEU A 268 4.19 -15.59 -36.72
C LEU A 268 2.74 -15.12 -36.73
N ALA A 269 1.80 -16.01 -36.38
CA ALA A 269 0.37 -15.69 -36.39
C ALA A 269 -0.08 -14.89 -35.17
N PHE A 270 0.38 -15.25 -33.97
CA PHE A 270 -0.11 -14.74 -32.69
C PHE A 270 0.97 -14.06 -31.83
N GLY A 271 2.24 -14.13 -32.24
CA GLY A 271 3.34 -13.44 -31.60
C GLY A 271 3.69 -12.13 -32.31
N GLU A 272 4.22 -11.19 -31.57
CA GLU A 272 4.83 -9.98 -32.14
C GLU A 272 6.21 -10.35 -32.71
N THR A 273 6.26 -10.78 -33.98
CA THR A 273 7.52 -11.18 -34.60
C THR A 273 8.19 -9.98 -35.28
N GLN A 274 9.38 -9.62 -34.81
CA GLN A 274 10.18 -8.59 -35.45
C GLN A 274 10.72 -9.14 -36.79
N ALA A 275 10.20 -8.63 -37.91
CA ALA A 275 10.62 -9.03 -39.27
C ALA A 275 11.88 -8.30 -39.72
N ASP A 276 12.01 -7.01 -39.39
CA ASP A 276 13.12 -6.19 -39.80
C ASP A 276 13.32 -4.98 -38.89
N THR A 277 14.42 -4.24 -39.10
CA THR A 277 14.70 -2.97 -38.45
C THR A 277 15.11 -1.93 -39.47
N ILE A 278 14.35 -0.85 -39.56
CA ILE A 278 14.65 0.28 -40.41
C ILE A 278 15.59 1.22 -39.66
N TYR A 279 16.79 1.43 -40.18
CA TYR A 279 17.79 2.31 -39.58
C TYR A 279 17.73 3.70 -40.20
N HIS A 280 17.53 4.71 -39.38
CA HIS A 280 17.70 6.13 -39.76
C HIS A 280 18.89 6.73 -39.01
N ALA A 281 19.36 7.90 -39.47
CA ALA A 281 20.54 8.56 -38.90
C ALA A 281 20.45 8.82 -37.36
N ARG A 282 19.25 8.92 -36.81
CA ARG A 282 19.01 9.21 -35.38
C ARG A 282 18.16 8.18 -34.66
N ASN A 283 17.42 7.31 -35.38
CA ASN A 283 16.45 6.40 -34.78
C ASN A 283 16.45 5.05 -35.49
N GLN A 284 15.98 4.02 -34.75
CA GLN A 284 15.70 2.70 -35.28
C GLN A 284 14.20 2.42 -35.15
N TYR A 285 13.59 1.87 -36.20
CA TYR A 285 12.20 1.48 -36.21
C TYR A 285 12.10 -0.02 -36.48
N LYS A 286 11.47 -0.74 -35.55
CA LYS A 286 11.23 -2.17 -35.69
C LYS A 286 10.00 -2.38 -36.57
N VAL A 287 10.11 -3.26 -37.56
CA VAL A 287 8.97 -3.75 -38.32
C VAL A 287 8.46 -5.01 -37.64
N VAL A 288 7.25 -4.96 -37.11
CA VAL A 288 6.63 -6.09 -36.43
C VAL A 288 5.51 -6.64 -37.29
N LEU A 289 5.50 -7.97 -37.48
CA LEU A 289 4.44 -8.70 -38.17
C LEU A 289 3.53 -9.33 -37.13
N GLU A 290 2.23 -9.11 -37.31
CA GLU A 290 1.17 -9.76 -36.52
C GLU A 290 -0.08 -9.96 -37.41
N TYR A 291 -0.98 -10.85 -36.98
CA TYR A 291 -2.28 -10.96 -37.62
C TYR A 291 -3.13 -9.74 -37.31
N ASP A 292 -3.98 -9.34 -38.23
CA ASP A 292 -4.94 -8.25 -38.06
C ASP A 292 -5.87 -8.53 -36.87
N SER A 293 -6.21 -7.48 -36.12
CA SER A 293 -6.98 -7.54 -34.86
C SER A 293 -8.21 -8.42 -34.87
N PRO A 294 -9.04 -8.50 -35.94
CA PRO A 294 -10.18 -9.40 -35.98
C PRO A 294 -9.83 -10.89 -35.85
N TRP A 295 -8.61 -11.27 -36.28
CA TRP A 295 -8.12 -12.65 -36.24
C TRP A 295 -7.48 -13.04 -34.90
N LEU A 296 -7.15 -12.07 -34.06
CA LEU A 296 -6.55 -12.29 -32.75
C LEU A 296 -7.60 -12.43 -31.62
N GLN A 297 -8.87 -12.18 -31.92
CA GLN A 297 -9.90 -12.03 -30.87
C GLN A 297 -10.65 -13.31 -30.53
N ALA A 298 -10.56 -14.35 -31.34
CA ALA A 298 -11.34 -15.56 -31.16
C ALA A 298 -10.48 -16.83 -31.34
N PRO A 299 -10.65 -17.86 -30.47
CA PRO A 299 -9.93 -19.12 -30.62
C PRO A 299 -10.14 -19.81 -31.95
N GLU A 300 -11.30 -19.58 -32.60
CA GLU A 300 -11.63 -20.13 -33.91
C GLU A 300 -10.70 -19.65 -35.01
N SER A 301 -10.00 -18.55 -34.80
CA SER A 301 -8.96 -18.08 -35.73
C SER A 301 -7.79 -19.04 -35.88
N LEU A 302 -7.54 -19.88 -34.89
CA LEU A 302 -6.53 -20.93 -34.93
C LEU A 302 -6.81 -21.96 -36.03
N GLU A 303 -8.08 -22.21 -36.35
CA GLU A 303 -8.46 -23.13 -37.42
C GLU A 303 -8.01 -22.67 -38.82
N LYS A 304 -7.74 -21.38 -38.98
CA LYS A 304 -7.31 -20.78 -40.24
C LYS A 304 -5.81 -20.74 -40.41
N VAL A 305 -5.06 -21.08 -39.37
CA VAL A 305 -3.60 -21.19 -39.46
C VAL A 305 -3.22 -22.42 -40.28
N HIS A 306 -2.27 -22.26 -41.19
CA HIS A 306 -1.76 -23.32 -42.05
C HIS A 306 -0.26 -23.47 -41.80
N LEU A 307 0.15 -24.72 -41.77
CA LEU A 307 1.54 -25.14 -41.58
C LEU A 307 2.15 -25.62 -42.89
N PRO A 308 3.42 -25.34 -43.15
CA PRO A 308 4.10 -25.93 -44.32
C PRO A 308 4.24 -27.45 -44.09
N GLY A 309 3.69 -28.23 -45.00
CA GLY A 309 3.80 -29.69 -45.00
C GLY A 309 4.49 -30.17 -46.28
N ARG A 310 4.70 -31.48 -46.39
CA ARG A 310 5.42 -32.13 -47.51
C ARG A 310 4.75 -31.84 -48.85
N ASP A 311 3.43 -31.95 -48.92
CA ASP A 311 2.65 -31.86 -50.15
C ASP A 311 1.85 -30.56 -50.28
N GLY A 312 2.16 -29.55 -49.44
CA GLY A 312 1.49 -28.26 -49.43
C GLY A 312 1.12 -27.79 -48.03
N LEU A 313 0.21 -26.81 -47.92
CA LEU A 313 -0.22 -26.24 -46.68
C LEU A 313 -1.20 -27.18 -45.95
N VAL A 314 -0.91 -27.47 -44.67
CA VAL A 314 -1.71 -28.33 -43.78
C VAL A 314 -2.42 -27.45 -42.75
N PRO A 315 -3.76 -27.53 -42.62
CA PRO A 315 -4.47 -26.83 -41.57
C PRO A 315 -4.00 -27.24 -40.17
N LEU A 316 -3.81 -26.27 -39.28
CA LEU A 316 -3.36 -26.51 -37.89
C LEU A 316 -4.23 -27.56 -37.17
N LYS A 317 -5.55 -27.48 -37.34
CA LYS A 317 -6.50 -28.41 -36.72
C LYS A 317 -6.36 -29.87 -37.18
N SER A 318 -5.68 -30.11 -38.30
CA SER A 318 -5.42 -31.48 -38.78
C SER A 318 -4.27 -32.15 -38.03
N VAL A 319 -3.46 -31.41 -37.30
CA VAL A 319 -2.27 -31.89 -36.58
C VAL A 319 -2.22 -31.49 -35.10
N ALA A 320 -3.23 -30.78 -34.62
CA ALA A 320 -3.32 -30.38 -33.21
C ALA A 320 -4.77 -30.37 -32.73
N ASP A 321 -4.94 -30.78 -31.47
CA ASP A 321 -6.19 -30.61 -30.74
C ASP A 321 -6.20 -29.23 -30.09
N ILE A 322 -7.32 -28.50 -30.30
CA ILE A 322 -7.51 -27.15 -29.80
C ILE A 322 -8.61 -27.20 -28.72
N GLY A 323 -8.30 -26.79 -27.51
CA GLY A 323 -9.25 -26.78 -26.40
C GLY A 323 -9.05 -25.62 -25.44
N PRO A 324 -10.06 -25.30 -24.61
CA PRO A 324 -9.91 -24.32 -23.54
C PRO A 324 -9.05 -24.91 -22.42
N GLY A 325 -8.16 -24.10 -21.88
CA GLY A 325 -7.36 -24.41 -20.71
C GLY A 325 -7.37 -23.28 -19.69
N PHE A 326 -6.79 -23.52 -18.55
CA PHE A 326 -6.58 -22.51 -17.52
C PHE A 326 -5.11 -22.53 -17.11
N SER A 327 -4.51 -21.34 -17.06
CA SER A 327 -3.12 -21.19 -16.66
C SER A 327 -2.99 -20.16 -15.53
N ALA A 328 -1.95 -20.36 -14.72
CA ALA A 328 -1.57 -19.35 -13.76
C ALA A 328 -0.95 -18.16 -14.49
N LEU A 329 -1.52 -16.97 -14.32
CA LEU A 329 -1.02 -15.74 -14.95
C LEU A 329 0.32 -15.30 -14.39
N SER A 330 0.62 -15.65 -13.12
CA SER A 330 1.89 -15.37 -12.48
C SER A 330 2.22 -16.39 -11.39
N VAL A 331 3.51 -16.64 -11.20
CA VAL A 331 4.05 -17.39 -10.06
C VAL A 331 4.97 -16.45 -9.30
N ASN A 332 4.58 -16.13 -8.07
CA ASN A 332 5.32 -15.20 -7.24
C ASN A 332 6.36 -15.94 -6.40
N HIS A 333 7.52 -15.33 -6.21
CA HIS A 333 8.58 -15.82 -5.34
C HIS A 333 8.99 -14.75 -4.33
N GLN A 334 9.39 -15.20 -3.15
CA GLN A 334 10.01 -14.36 -2.13
C GLN A 334 11.28 -15.03 -1.65
N GLY A 335 12.42 -14.40 -1.93
CA GLY A 335 13.70 -15.08 -1.81
C GLY A 335 13.77 -16.25 -2.80
N GLN A 336 14.07 -17.44 -2.31
CA GLN A 336 14.18 -18.67 -3.10
C GLN A 336 12.91 -19.51 -3.11
N PHE A 337 11.88 -19.12 -2.32
CA PHE A 337 10.64 -19.89 -2.17
C PHE A 337 9.51 -19.34 -3.02
N ALA A 338 8.66 -20.22 -3.50
CA ALA A 338 7.38 -19.79 -4.03
C ALA A 338 6.57 -19.09 -2.93
N ALA A 339 5.80 -18.09 -3.30
CA ALA A 339 5.10 -17.25 -2.33
C ALA A 339 3.70 -16.88 -2.80
N VAL A 340 2.77 -16.86 -1.84
CA VAL A 340 1.41 -16.35 -2.00
C VAL A 340 1.19 -15.25 -0.99
N THR A 341 0.86 -14.06 -1.47
CA THR A 341 0.63 -12.89 -0.62
C THR A 341 -0.85 -12.59 -0.49
N ILE A 342 -1.33 -12.58 0.74
CA ILE A 342 -2.67 -12.14 1.10
C ILE A 342 -2.57 -10.68 1.56
N SER A 343 -3.25 -9.79 0.87
CA SER A 343 -3.32 -8.38 1.21
C SER A 343 -4.67 -8.04 1.83
N PHE A 344 -4.68 -7.12 2.79
CA PHE A 344 -5.87 -6.75 3.52
C PHE A 344 -5.82 -5.30 4.01
N ASN A 345 -6.98 -4.75 4.30
CA ASN A 345 -7.15 -3.49 5.00
C ASN A 345 -7.83 -3.74 6.36
N LEU A 346 -7.75 -2.77 7.26
CA LEU A 346 -8.43 -2.82 8.55
C LEU A 346 -9.80 -2.15 8.47
N ALA A 347 -10.79 -2.72 9.12
CA ALA A 347 -12.07 -2.07 9.32
C ALA A 347 -11.91 -0.86 10.26
N LYS A 348 -12.81 0.11 10.15
CA LYS A 348 -12.75 1.34 10.94
C LYS A 348 -12.80 1.04 12.43
N GLY A 349 -11.82 1.58 13.17
CA GLY A 349 -11.72 1.42 14.62
C GLY A 349 -10.93 0.20 15.09
N HIS A 350 -10.42 -0.63 14.16
CA HIS A 350 -9.59 -1.78 14.49
C HIS A 350 -8.10 -1.50 14.29
N SER A 351 -7.27 -2.24 15.03
CA SER A 351 -5.82 -2.06 15.05
C SER A 351 -5.07 -3.17 14.29
N LEU A 352 -3.83 -2.90 13.92
CA LEU A 352 -2.97 -3.90 13.26
C LEU A 352 -2.62 -5.06 14.21
N SER A 353 -2.54 -4.81 15.52
CA SER A 353 -2.30 -5.86 16.51
C SER A 353 -3.46 -6.86 16.60
N GLU A 354 -4.72 -6.39 16.53
CA GLU A 354 -5.88 -7.28 16.43
C GLU A 354 -5.83 -8.14 15.16
N ALA A 355 -5.51 -7.52 14.02
CA ALA A 355 -5.40 -8.24 12.76
C ALA A 355 -4.28 -9.29 12.80
N GLN A 356 -3.16 -9.00 13.46
CA GLN A 356 -2.06 -9.95 13.63
C GLN A 356 -2.53 -11.17 14.41
N THR A 357 -3.15 -10.98 15.57
CA THR A 357 -3.70 -12.08 16.40
C THR A 357 -4.71 -12.91 15.61
N ILE A 358 -5.63 -12.28 14.89
CA ILE A 358 -6.63 -12.96 14.08
C ILE A 358 -5.99 -13.83 12.98
N ILE A 359 -4.95 -13.31 12.31
CA ILE A 359 -4.27 -14.05 11.24
C ILE A 359 -3.50 -15.24 11.82
N GLU A 360 -2.78 -15.05 12.92
CA GLU A 360 -2.03 -16.11 13.60
C GLU A 360 -2.97 -17.22 14.13
N ASP A 361 -4.06 -16.85 14.76
CA ASP A 361 -5.09 -17.78 15.26
C ASP A 361 -5.77 -18.54 14.09
N THR A 362 -6.05 -17.85 13.00
CA THR A 362 -6.63 -18.46 11.81
C THR A 362 -5.67 -19.47 11.18
N CYS A 363 -4.38 -19.12 11.07
CA CYS A 363 -3.36 -20.04 10.57
C CYS A 363 -3.24 -21.29 11.45
N ALA A 364 -3.25 -21.11 12.77
CA ALA A 364 -3.20 -22.21 13.72
C ALA A 364 -4.45 -23.12 13.63
N SER A 365 -5.64 -22.50 13.53
CA SER A 365 -6.91 -23.25 13.41
C SER A 365 -7.06 -24.03 12.12
N LEU A 366 -6.50 -23.53 11.04
CA LEU A 366 -6.50 -24.20 9.75
C LEU A 366 -5.54 -25.40 9.69
N GLY A 367 -4.55 -25.46 10.59
CA GLY A 367 -3.54 -26.52 10.59
C GLY A 367 -2.61 -26.47 9.37
N ILE A 368 -2.12 -25.29 9.04
CA ILE A 368 -1.19 -25.09 7.91
C ILE A 368 0.07 -25.95 8.14
N PRO A 369 0.52 -26.77 7.15
CA PRO A 369 1.70 -27.63 7.31
C PRO A 369 2.98 -26.84 7.63
N GLU A 370 3.90 -27.47 8.36
CA GLU A 370 5.16 -26.83 8.79
C GLU A 370 6.10 -26.44 7.64
N ASN A 371 5.93 -27.03 6.45
CA ASN A 371 6.68 -26.66 5.25
C ASN A 371 6.17 -25.35 4.59
N ILE A 372 5.11 -24.74 5.14
CA ILE A 372 4.59 -23.45 4.69
C ILE A 372 4.82 -22.41 5.80
N PHE A 373 5.61 -21.40 5.50
CA PHE A 373 5.95 -20.32 6.43
C PHE A 373 5.10 -19.09 6.16
N GLY A 374 4.47 -18.56 7.20
CA GLY A 374 3.73 -17.30 7.14
C GLY A 374 4.55 -16.15 7.71
N SER A 375 4.57 -15.00 7.05
CA SER A 375 5.23 -13.79 7.56
C SER A 375 4.53 -12.52 7.13
N PHE A 376 4.49 -11.54 8.03
CA PHE A 376 4.05 -10.19 7.70
C PHE A 376 5.07 -9.48 6.81
N GLN A 377 4.60 -8.63 5.89
CA GLN A 377 5.46 -7.89 4.99
C GLN A 377 5.13 -6.39 5.00
N GLY A 378 6.08 -5.57 4.51
CA GLY A 378 5.90 -4.12 4.47
C GLY A 378 5.68 -3.50 5.85
N ASN A 379 4.73 -2.59 5.95
CA ASN A 379 4.41 -1.90 7.19
C ASN A 379 3.98 -2.84 8.32
N ALA A 380 3.34 -3.96 8.01
CA ALA A 380 2.93 -4.96 8.99
C ALA A 380 4.14 -5.71 9.60
N LYS A 381 5.19 -5.95 8.82
CA LYS A 381 6.44 -6.55 9.32
C LYS A 381 7.14 -5.63 10.32
N LEU A 382 7.31 -4.36 9.96
CA LEU A 382 7.95 -3.38 10.83
C LEU A 382 7.24 -3.25 12.17
N PHE A 383 5.91 -3.26 12.15
CA PHE A 383 5.10 -3.25 13.36
C PHE A 383 5.32 -4.50 14.21
N ALA A 384 5.28 -5.70 13.59
CA ALA A 384 5.49 -6.96 14.29
C ALA A 384 6.90 -7.06 14.88
N ASP A 385 7.93 -6.59 14.16
CA ASP A 385 9.32 -6.58 14.62
C ASP A 385 9.52 -5.58 15.79
N THR A 386 8.85 -4.42 15.76
CA THR A 386 8.91 -3.42 16.84
C THR A 386 8.31 -3.97 18.13
N ILE A 387 7.13 -4.61 18.06
CA ILE A 387 6.48 -5.20 19.26
C ILE A 387 7.31 -6.33 19.87
N LYS A 388 8.03 -7.11 19.07
CA LYS A 388 8.91 -8.18 19.57
C LYS A 388 10.16 -7.66 20.27
N THR A 389 10.54 -6.43 20.02
CA THR A 389 11.78 -5.82 20.58
C THR A 389 11.49 -5.02 21.85
N GLU A 390 10.23 -4.67 22.15
CA GLU A 390 9.77 -4.08 23.40
C GLU A 390 9.37 -5.15 24.46
#